data_3ed7ded8e78956368b3dae36c72aa886
#
_entry.id   3ed7ded8e78956368b3dae36c72aa886
#
_cell.length_a   1.000
_cell.length_b   1.000
_cell.length_c   1.000
_cell.angle_alpha   90.00
_cell.angle_beta   90.00
_cell.angle_gamma   90.00
#
_symmetry.space_group_name_H-M   'P 1'
#
loop_
_entity.id
_entity.type
_entity.pdbx_description
1 polymer ?
#
loop_
_entity_poly.entity_id
_entity_poly.type
_entity_poly.pdbx_seq_one_letter_code
_entity_poly.pdbx_strand_id
1 'polypeptide(L)'
;MPHHKTLAIATLVLVVYSLSPHNSVFAEAEQEQLQASQLKWEQLRVSCAGNYSYTVTTLSFTGYRTTTTITMRDNKVHQRKYESFAGVPRVQLPLKPGEKAPVVKPLKSWTETGVKLGTHKEGTKPQTLDTLYELATKIVKRDLAPHEKRYVRFFKNGLLKSCFTIDTRIADDAPINGVSINSITLSSQ
;
A
#
# COMPACT_ATOMS: atom_id res chain seq x y z
N MET A 1 -8.52 51.84 -65.20
CA MET A 1 -7.98 50.59 -64.73
C MET A 1 -8.24 50.47 -63.22
N PRO A 2 -9.16 49.62 -62.73
CA PRO A 2 -9.43 49.45 -61.32
C PRO A 2 -8.61 48.32 -60.74
N HIS A 3 -7.91 48.60 -59.64
CA HIS A 3 -7.16 47.59 -58.83
C HIS A 3 -8.11 46.81 -57.93
N HIS A 4 -8.23 45.49 -58.17
CA HIS A 4 -8.89 44.57 -57.26
C HIS A 4 -7.96 44.24 -56.10
N LYS A 5 -8.32 44.61 -54.87
CA LYS A 5 -7.68 44.17 -53.65
C LYS A 5 -8.35 42.88 -53.19
N THR A 6 -7.64 41.79 -53.28
CA THR A 6 -8.08 40.47 -52.78
C THR A 6 -7.87 40.45 -51.27
N LEU A 7 -8.97 40.32 -50.50
CA LEU A 7 -8.96 40.16 -49.03
C LEU A 7 -8.83 38.67 -48.70
N ALA A 8 -7.71 38.27 -48.15
CA ALA A 8 -7.52 36.90 -47.65
C ALA A 8 -8.11 36.77 -46.24
N ILE A 9 -9.17 35.99 -46.10
CA ILE A 9 -9.75 35.62 -44.80
C ILE A 9 -8.99 34.41 -44.24
N ALA A 10 -8.18 34.65 -43.21
CA ALA A 10 -7.53 33.55 -42.47
C ALA A 10 -8.52 32.97 -41.46
N THR A 11 -8.99 31.76 -41.71
CA THR A 11 -9.85 31.03 -40.79
C THR A 11 -8.98 30.42 -39.66
N LEU A 12 -9.08 31.01 -38.48
CA LEU A 12 -8.41 30.47 -37.27
C LEU A 12 -9.23 29.28 -36.73
N VAL A 13 -8.75 28.05 -36.91
CA VAL A 13 -9.35 26.87 -36.31
C VAL A 13 -8.87 26.76 -34.87
N LEU A 14 -9.74 27.10 -33.93
CA LEU A 14 -9.50 26.93 -32.49
C LEU A 14 -9.79 25.46 -32.13
N VAL A 15 -8.75 24.65 -32.03
CA VAL A 15 -8.87 23.27 -31.49
C VAL A 15 -8.95 23.37 -29.97
N VAL A 16 -10.18 23.28 -29.44
CA VAL A 16 -10.41 23.20 -27.99
C VAL A 16 -10.14 21.78 -27.56
N TYR A 17 -8.98 21.51 -27.01
CA TYR A 17 -8.72 20.29 -26.27
C TYR A 17 -9.50 20.34 -24.95
N SER A 18 -10.61 19.62 -24.87
CA SER A 18 -11.31 19.35 -23.62
C SER A 18 -10.50 18.33 -22.79
N LEU A 19 -9.48 18.79 -22.10
CA LEU A 19 -8.82 18.05 -21.03
C LEU A 19 -9.84 17.89 -19.89
N SER A 20 -10.22 16.67 -19.59
CA SER A 20 -11.05 16.33 -18.42
C SER A 20 -10.21 16.56 -17.16
N PRO A 21 -10.40 17.63 -16.40
CA PRO A 21 -9.43 18.06 -15.35
C PRO A 21 -9.56 17.28 -14.04
N HIS A 22 -10.55 16.39 -13.90
CA HIS A 22 -10.86 15.79 -12.60
C HIS A 22 -9.92 14.66 -12.16
N ASN A 23 -9.37 13.89 -13.07
CA ASN A 23 -8.49 12.76 -12.68
C ASN A 23 -7.05 13.21 -12.40
N SER A 24 -6.58 14.31 -12.97
CA SER A 24 -5.21 14.80 -12.79
C SER A 24 -4.98 15.40 -11.40
N VAL A 25 -5.93 16.18 -10.87
CA VAL A 25 -5.80 16.86 -9.57
C VAL A 25 -5.74 15.87 -8.41
N PHE A 26 -6.55 14.80 -8.44
CA PHE A 26 -6.50 13.77 -7.39
C PHE A 26 -5.21 12.95 -7.44
N ALA A 27 -4.72 12.64 -8.63
CA ALA A 27 -3.46 11.92 -8.79
C ALA A 27 -2.25 12.73 -8.31
N GLU A 28 -2.24 14.04 -8.55
CA GLU A 28 -1.20 14.96 -8.06
C GLU A 28 -1.21 15.02 -6.52
N ALA A 29 -2.38 15.19 -5.90
CA ALA A 29 -2.51 15.22 -4.45
C ALA A 29 -2.05 13.90 -3.78
N GLU A 30 -2.40 12.74 -4.36
CA GLU A 30 -1.92 11.44 -3.88
C GLU A 30 -0.40 11.30 -4.01
N GLN A 31 0.17 11.80 -5.10
CA GLN A 31 1.62 11.79 -5.33
C GLN A 31 2.37 12.68 -4.34
N GLU A 32 1.89 13.90 -4.08
CA GLU A 32 2.47 14.80 -3.08
C GLU A 32 2.44 14.19 -1.68
N GLN A 33 1.29 13.62 -1.28
CA GLN A 33 1.16 12.96 0.02
C GLN A 33 2.09 11.75 0.14
N LEU A 34 2.25 10.95 -0.91
CA LEU A 34 3.15 9.81 -0.92
C LEU A 34 4.61 10.27 -0.82
N GLN A 35 4.98 11.33 -1.51
CA GLN A 35 6.32 11.91 -1.44
C GLN A 35 6.63 12.45 -0.03
N ALA A 36 5.70 13.19 0.58
CA ALA A 36 5.84 13.66 1.95
C ALA A 36 5.99 12.49 2.95
N SER A 37 5.21 11.42 2.76
CA SER A 37 5.31 10.19 3.54
C SER A 37 6.67 9.50 3.38
N GLN A 38 7.21 9.45 2.16
CA GLN A 38 8.51 8.86 1.87
C GLN A 38 9.64 9.65 2.53
N LEU A 39 9.64 10.97 2.42
CA LEU A 39 10.64 11.83 3.09
C LEU A 39 10.63 11.61 4.61
N LYS A 40 9.44 11.49 5.21
CA LYS A 40 9.31 11.17 6.63
C LYS A 40 9.86 9.78 6.98
N TRP A 41 9.62 8.79 6.13
CA TRP A 41 10.20 7.46 6.29
C TRP A 41 11.73 7.51 6.26
N GLU A 42 12.32 8.22 5.31
CA GLU A 42 13.78 8.37 5.19
C GLU A 42 14.40 8.94 6.47
N GLN A 43 13.78 9.95 7.09
CA GLN A 43 14.22 10.50 8.38
C GLN A 43 14.13 9.47 9.50
N LEU A 44 13.00 8.74 9.61
CA LEU A 44 12.80 7.72 10.63
C LEU A 44 13.72 6.51 10.44
N ARG A 45 14.01 6.12 9.20
CA ARG A 45 14.95 5.06 8.88
C ARG A 45 16.36 5.39 9.37
N VAL A 46 16.81 6.64 9.21
CA VAL A 46 18.08 7.11 9.75
C VAL A 46 18.07 7.06 11.28
N SER A 47 17.02 7.56 11.92
CA SER A 47 16.91 7.60 13.39
C SER A 47 16.88 6.23 14.05
N CYS A 48 16.36 5.19 13.37
CA CYS A 48 16.40 3.81 13.87
C CYS A 48 17.55 2.97 13.30
N ALA A 49 18.51 3.59 12.61
CA ALA A 49 19.64 2.92 11.94
C ALA A 49 19.19 1.73 11.05
N GLY A 50 18.03 1.85 10.40
CA GLY A 50 17.45 0.80 9.57
C GLY A 50 16.95 -0.43 10.35
N ASN A 51 16.76 -0.31 11.67
CA ASN A 51 16.24 -1.37 12.54
C ASN A 51 14.75 -1.14 12.81
N TYR A 52 13.90 -1.93 12.19
CA TYR A 52 12.45 -1.83 12.32
C TYR A 52 11.77 -3.15 11.98
N SER A 53 10.50 -3.24 12.26
CA SER A 53 9.64 -4.32 11.75
C SER A 53 8.31 -3.76 11.25
N TYR A 54 7.69 -4.50 10.35
CA TYR A 54 6.32 -4.21 9.96
C TYR A 54 5.52 -5.50 9.81
N THR A 55 4.20 -5.39 9.92
CA THR A 55 3.27 -6.50 9.77
C THR A 55 2.34 -6.29 8.58
N VAL A 56 2.03 -7.40 7.91
CA VAL A 56 0.97 -7.49 6.91
C VAL A 56 -0.02 -8.55 7.36
N THR A 57 -1.30 -8.19 7.43
CA THR A 57 -2.36 -9.11 7.82
C THR A 57 -3.37 -9.24 6.69
N THR A 58 -3.71 -10.48 6.35
CA THR A 58 -4.80 -10.80 5.42
C THR A 58 -5.93 -11.44 6.22
N LEU A 59 -7.17 -11.01 5.95
CA LEU A 59 -8.38 -11.52 6.57
C LEU A 59 -9.33 -12.00 5.47
N SER A 60 -9.75 -13.25 5.53
CA SER A 60 -10.78 -13.78 4.64
C SER A 60 -12.20 -13.48 5.21
N PHE A 61 -13.21 -13.59 4.36
CA PHE A 61 -14.61 -13.44 4.78
C PHE A 61 -15.04 -14.51 5.82
N THR A 62 -14.39 -15.68 5.83
CA THR A 62 -14.61 -16.75 6.84
C THR A 62 -13.97 -16.43 8.19
N GLY A 63 -13.24 -15.30 8.30
CA GLY A 63 -12.51 -14.93 9.51
C GLY A 63 -11.12 -15.57 9.61
N TYR A 64 -10.72 -16.44 8.67
CA TYR A 64 -9.35 -16.93 8.60
C TYR A 64 -8.39 -15.76 8.41
N ARG A 65 -7.40 -15.69 9.29
CA ARG A 65 -6.44 -14.58 9.32
C ARG A 65 -5.02 -15.10 9.17
N THR A 66 -4.22 -14.42 8.39
CA THR A 66 -2.77 -14.61 8.35
C THR A 66 -2.05 -13.32 8.76
N THR A 67 -0.91 -13.45 9.40
CA THR A 67 -0.03 -12.32 9.73
C THR A 67 1.38 -12.68 9.33
N THR A 68 2.02 -11.81 8.55
CA THR A 68 3.44 -11.89 8.24
C THR A 68 4.15 -10.71 8.89
N THR A 69 5.14 -10.97 9.72
CA THR A 69 6.03 -9.96 10.31
C THR A 69 7.36 -10.01 9.62
N ILE A 70 7.81 -8.88 9.09
CA ILE A 70 9.11 -8.70 8.47
C ILE A 70 9.96 -7.84 9.39
N THR A 71 11.11 -8.37 9.82
CA THR A 71 12.06 -7.66 10.69
C THR A 71 13.29 -7.26 9.89
N MET A 72 13.66 -6.00 10.01
CA MET A 72 14.84 -5.41 9.39
C MET A 72 15.96 -5.22 10.39
N ARG A 73 17.17 -5.41 9.94
CA ARG A 73 18.41 -4.99 10.60
C ARG A 73 19.30 -4.31 9.55
N ASP A 74 19.83 -3.15 9.88
CA ASP A 74 20.65 -2.36 8.95
C ASP A 74 20.00 -2.20 7.56
N ASN A 75 18.69 -1.92 7.55
CA ASN A 75 17.86 -1.81 6.36
C ASN A 75 17.86 -3.05 5.43
N LYS A 76 18.21 -4.23 5.95
CA LYS A 76 18.13 -5.51 5.25
C LYS A 76 17.13 -6.42 5.93
N VAL A 77 16.41 -7.21 5.13
CA VAL A 77 15.51 -8.22 5.71
C VAL A 77 16.32 -9.21 6.52
N HIS A 78 16.07 -9.25 7.82
CA HIS A 78 16.74 -10.15 8.76
C HIS A 78 15.89 -11.39 9.05
N GLN A 79 14.57 -11.19 9.19
CA GLN A 79 13.65 -12.26 9.55
C GLN A 79 12.30 -12.05 8.88
N ARG A 80 11.65 -13.17 8.54
CA ARG A 80 10.26 -13.23 8.12
C ARG A 80 9.55 -14.29 8.95
N LYS A 81 8.54 -13.86 9.72
CA LYS A 81 7.70 -14.74 10.54
C LYS A 81 6.28 -14.75 9.98
N TYR A 82 5.70 -15.92 9.84
CA TYR A 82 4.33 -16.11 9.40
C TYR A 82 3.52 -16.82 10.47
N GLU A 83 2.27 -16.41 10.65
CA GLU A 83 1.30 -17.04 11.55
C GLU A 83 -0.07 -17.02 10.87
N SER A 84 -0.78 -18.15 10.95
CA SER A 84 -2.17 -18.25 10.52
C SER A 84 -3.07 -18.62 11.69
N PHE A 85 -4.30 -18.13 11.67
CA PHE A 85 -5.26 -18.30 12.74
C PHE A 85 -6.59 -18.74 12.14
N ALA A 86 -7.31 -19.63 12.86
CA ALA A 86 -8.69 -19.97 12.53
C ALA A 86 -9.57 -18.72 12.59
N GLY A 87 -10.66 -18.73 11.85
CA GLY A 87 -11.69 -17.73 11.99
C GLY A 87 -12.20 -17.71 13.42
N VAL A 88 -12.13 -16.54 14.06
CA VAL A 88 -12.78 -16.38 15.37
C VAL A 88 -14.29 -16.28 15.12
N PRO A 89 -15.16 -17.01 15.83
CA PRO A 89 -16.60 -16.81 15.74
C PRO A 89 -16.91 -15.32 15.92
N ARG A 90 -17.75 -14.76 15.03
CA ARG A 90 -18.11 -13.34 15.06
C ARG A 90 -18.79 -12.88 16.37
N VAL A 91 -19.24 -13.83 17.18
CA VAL A 91 -19.85 -13.58 18.47
C VAL A 91 -18.76 -13.76 19.54
N GLN A 92 -17.99 -12.71 19.79
CA GLN A 92 -17.26 -12.60 21.05
C GLN A 92 -18.26 -12.07 22.07
N LEU A 93 -18.63 -12.92 23.03
CA LEU A 93 -19.34 -12.44 24.21
C LEU A 93 -18.47 -11.36 24.88
N PRO A 94 -19.05 -10.25 25.35
CA PRO A 94 -18.29 -9.23 26.05
C PRO A 94 -17.56 -9.86 27.23
N LEU A 95 -16.25 -9.63 27.30
CA LEU A 95 -15.42 -10.11 28.42
C LEU A 95 -15.93 -9.47 29.73
N LYS A 96 -16.01 -10.24 30.79
CA LYS A 96 -16.33 -9.70 32.10
C LYS A 96 -15.22 -8.76 32.57
N PRO A 97 -15.53 -7.75 33.40
CA PRO A 97 -14.52 -6.88 33.97
C PRO A 97 -13.40 -7.70 34.66
N GLY A 98 -12.15 -7.52 34.23
CA GLY A 98 -10.98 -8.25 34.73
C GLY A 98 -10.64 -9.56 34.00
N GLU A 99 -11.48 -10.02 33.10
CA GLU A 99 -11.20 -11.23 32.27
C GLU A 99 -10.22 -10.87 31.15
N LYS A 100 -9.13 -11.65 31.03
CA LYS A 100 -8.17 -11.47 29.94
C LYS A 100 -8.68 -12.19 28.69
N ALA A 101 -8.56 -11.54 27.54
CA ALA A 101 -8.88 -12.14 26.27
C ALA A 101 -8.09 -13.45 26.09
N PRO A 102 -8.71 -14.52 25.58
CA PRO A 102 -8.04 -15.79 25.37
C PRO A 102 -6.87 -15.63 24.39
N VAL A 103 -5.72 -16.22 24.73
CA VAL A 103 -4.56 -16.24 23.83
C VAL A 103 -4.87 -17.21 22.70
N VAL A 104 -5.09 -16.65 21.50
CA VAL A 104 -5.35 -17.47 20.30
C VAL A 104 -4.03 -18.03 19.79
N LYS A 105 -3.88 -19.36 19.83
CA LYS A 105 -2.71 -20.03 19.26
C LYS A 105 -2.80 -20.08 17.72
N PRO A 106 -1.69 -19.85 16.99
CA PRO A 106 -1.68 -20.00 15.55
C PRO A 106 -1.92 -21.46 15.15
N LEU A 107 -2.67 -21.69 14.06
CA LEU A 107 -2.83 -22.98 13.42
C LEU A 107 -1.53 -23.44 12.75
N LYS A 108 -0.81 -22.50 12.14
CA LYS A 108 0.48 -22.70 11.50
C LYS A 108 1.37 -21.51 11.80
N SER A 109 2.62 -21.78 12.12
CA SER A 109 3.64 -20.75 12.30
C SER A 109 4.97 -21.24 11.79
N TRP A 110 5.74 -20.33 11.17
CA TRP A 110 7.12 -20.59 10.79
C TRP A 110 7.92 -19.29 10.78
N THR A 111 9.25 -19.43 10.81
CA THR A 111 10.18 -18.31 10.77
C THR A 111 11.30 -18.61 9.79
N GLU A 112 11.63 -17.66 8.93
CA GLU A 112 12.74 -17.71 7.99
C GLU A 112 13.79 -16.66 8.35
N THR A 113 15.06 -17.03 8.21
CA THR A 113 16.23 -16.16 8.39
C THR A 113 17.33 -16.55 7.41
N GLY A 114 18.25 -15.64 7.11
CA GLY A 114 19.43 -15.89 6.27
C GLY A 114 19.06 -16.44 4.89
N VAL A 115 19.69 -17.55 4.49
CA VAL A 115 19.46 -18.18 3.18
C VAL A 115 18.07 -18.77 2.96
N LYS A 116 17.30 -18.91 4.04
CA LYS A 116 15.92 -19.42 3.97
C LYS A 116 14.88 -18.34 3.71
N LEU A 117 15.28 -17.06 3.68
CA LEU A 117 14.35 -15.96 3.44
C LEU A 117 13.66 -16.09 2.08
N GLY A 118 12.32 -16.14 2.09
CA GLY A 118 11.50 -16.22 0.89
C GLY A 118 11.29 -17.64 0.33
N THR A 119 11.68 -18.70 1.06
CA THR A 119 11.50 -20.09 0.62
C THR A 119 10.07 -20.60 0.76
N HIS A 120 9.32 -20.12 1.79
CA HIS A 120 7.90 -20.44 1.91
C HIS A 120 7.08 -19.60 0.92
N LYS A 121 6.06 -20.21 0.33
CA LYS A 121 5.15 -19.55 -0.62
C LYS A 121 4.09 -18.69 0.07
N GLU A 122 3.71 -19.08 1.29
CA GLU A 122 2.69 -18.36 2.07
C GLU A 122 3.23 -17.05 2.65
N GLY A 123 2.32 -16.14 2.95
CA GLY A 123 2.62 -14.85 3.55
C GLY A 123 3.19 -13.82 2.57
N THR A 124 3.46 -12.64 3.09
CA THR A 124 4.01 -11.53 2.31
C THR A 124 5.47 -11.76 1.97
N LYS A 125 5.89 -11.42 0.76
CA LYS A 125 7.30 -11.49 0.34
C LYS A 125 8.19 -10.65 1.25
N PRO A 126 9.45 -11.08 1.51
CA PRO A 126 10.41 -10.33 2.31
C PRO A 126 10.90 -9.10 1.52
N GLN A 127 10.41 -7.91 1.87
CA GLN A 127 10.73 -6.64 1.21
C GLN A 127 11.03 -5.58 2.25
N THR A 128 11.84 -4.57 1.90
CA THR A 128 12.06 -3.39 2.74
C THR A 128 10.89 -2.40 2.60
N LEU A 129 10.74 -1.46 3.53
CA LEU A 129 9.79 -0.36 3.35
C LEU A 129 10.18 0.52 2.14
N ASP A 130 11.47 0.70 1.85
CA ASP A 130 11.91 1.43 0.66
C ASP A 130 11.35 0.80 -0.61
N THR A 131 11.44 -0.53 -0.76
CA THR A 131 10.85 -1.27 -1.89
C THR A 131 9.33 -1.11 -1.95
N LEU A 132 8.65 -1.06 -0.80
CA LEU A 132 7.20 -0.82 -0.75
C LEU A 132 6.84 0.61 -1.16
N TYR A 133 7.64 1.62 -0.81
CA TYR A 133 7.46 2.99 -1.30
C TYR A 133 7.70 3.11 -2.81
N GLU A 134 8.71 2.41 -3.36
CA GLU A 134 8.93 2.34 -4.81
C GLU A 134 7.73 1.73 -5.53
N LEU A 135 7.18 0.64 -4.99
CA LEU A 135 5.98 0.00 -5.55
C LEU A 135 4.78 0.96 -5.48
N ALA A 136 4.57 1.63 -4.35
CA ALA A 136 3.50 2.62 -4.20
C ALA A 136 3.65 3.77 -5.21
N THR A 137 4.88 4.27 -5.41
CA THR A 137 5.16 5.31 -6.40
C THR A 137 4.81 4.87 -7.82
N LYS A 138 5.12 3.63 -8.20
CA LYS A 138 4.74 3.07 -9.51
C LYS A 138 3.21 3.00 -9.67
N ILE A 139 2.50 2.59 -8.59
CA ILE A 139 1.04 2.51 -8.59
C ILE A 139 0.41 3.90 -8.72
N VAL A 140 0.92 4.91 -8.01
CA VAL A 140 0.36 6.27 -8.06
C VAL A 140 0.60 6.94 -9.41
N LYS A 141 1.75 6.69 -10.04
CA LYS A 141 2.09 7.25 -11.36
C LYS A 141 1.39 6.56 -12.53
N ARG A 142 0.85 5.37 -12.33
CA ARG A 142 0.20 4.61 -13.39
C ARG A 142 -1.20 5.16 -13.68
N ASP A 143 -1.54 5.29 -14.94
CA ASP A 143 -2.91 5.55 -15.35
C ASP A 143 -3.81 4.36 -15.01
N LEU A 144 -5.01 4.66 -14.52
CA LEU A 144 -5.99 3.65 -14.16
C LEU A 144 -6.88 3.31 -15.35
N ALA A 145 -7.16 2.03 -15.53
CA ALA A 145 -8.21 1.60 -16.45
C ALA A 145 -9.59 2.06 -15.92
N PRO A 146 -10.62 2.23 -16.80
CA PRO A 146 -11.95 2.72 -16.39
C PRO A 146 -12.62 1.93 -15.27
N HIS A 147 -12.24 0.66 -15.11
CA HIS A 147 -12.77 -0.25 -14.09
C HIS A 147 -11.85 -0.43 -12.89
N GLU A 148 -10.76 0.33 -12.80
CA GLU A 148 -9.85 0.30 -11.66
C GLU A 148 -10.07 1.46 -10.72
N LYS A 149 -9.92 1.20 -9.43
CA LYS A 149 -9.82 2.23 -8.38
C LYS A 149 -8.53 2.07 -7.61
N ARG A 150 -7.88 3.20 -7.34
CA ARG A 150 -6.70 3.29 -6.49
C ARG A 150 -7.08 3.75 -5.09
N TYR A 151 -6.41 3.18 -4.10
CA TYR A 151 -6.55 3.53 -2.70
C TYR A 151 -5.17 3.82 -2.12
N VAL A 152 -4.96 5.05 -1.63
CA VAL A 152 -3.76 5.46 -0.92
C VAL A 152 -4.16 5.86 0.49
N ARG A 153 -3.53 5.29 1.50
CA ARG A 153 -3.81 5.58 2.91
C ARG A 153 -2.52 5.67 3.69
N PHE A 154 -2.53 6.51 4.72
CA PHE A 154 -1.41 6.72 5.62
C PHE A 154 -1.80 6.44 7.06
N PHE A 155 -0.84 6.06 7.88
CA PHE A 155 -1.00 6.01 9.33
C PHE A 155 -1.12 7.44 9.90
N LYS A 156 -1.59 7.56 11.14
CA LYS A 156 -1.67 8.87 11.85
C LYS A 156 -0.31 9.58 11.93
N ASN A 157 0.77 8.82 11.95
CA ASN A 157 2.13 9.37 11.93
C ASN A 157 2.62 9.75 10.53
N GLY A 158 1.79 9.67 9.50
CA GLY A 158 2.08 10.04 8.12
C GLY A 158 2.84 9.00 7.30
N LEU A 159 3.21 7.83 7.85
CA LEU A 159 3.82 6.75 7.08
C LEU A 159 2.80 6.03 6.19
N LEU A 160 3.26 5.47 5.07
CA LEU A 160 2.43 4.69 4.17
C LEU A 160 1.79 3.50 4.89
N LYS A 161 0.45 3.44 4.84
CA LYS A 161 -0.34 2.32 5.34
C LYS A 161 -0.75 1.37 4.21
N SER A 162 -1.25 1.93 3.11
CA SER A 162 -1.62 1.13 1.94
C SER A 162 -1.58 1.96 0.66
N CYS A 163 -1.20 1.32 -0.43
CA CYS A 163 -1.32 1.85 -1.79
C CYS A 163 -1.58 0.66 -2.73
N PHE A 164 -2.80 0.55 -3.24
CA PHE A 164 -3.18 -0.57 -4.10
C PHE A 164 -4.28 -0.18 -5.08
N THR A 165 -4.46 -1.03 -6.09
CA THR A 165 -5.58 -0.94 -7.03
C THR A 165 -6.48 -2.17 -6.90
N ILE A 166 -7.78 -1.97 -7.15
CA ILE A 166 -8.76 -3.04 -7.28
C ILE A 166 -9.49 -2.92 -8.61
N ASP A 167 -9.90 -4.06 -9.16
CA ASP A 167 -10.83 -4.12 -10.28
C ASP A 167 -12.26 -4.04 -9.74
N THR A 168 -13.01 -3.00 -10.06
CA THR A 168 -14.38 -2.77 -9.57
C THR A 168 -15.42 -3.71 -10.17
N ARG A 169 -15.06 -4.51 -11.17
CA ARG A 169 -15.94 -5.53 -11.76
C ARG A 169 -15.94 -6.84 -10.95
N ILE A 170 -14.94 -7.01 -10.08
CA ILE A 170 -14.82 -8.18 -9.22
C ILE A 170 -15.47 -7.82 -7.89
N ALA A 171 -16.55 -8.50 -7.54
CA ALA A 171 -17.20 -8.36 -6.24
C ALA A 171 -16.44 -9.14 -5.17
N ASP A 172 -16.40 -8.59 -3.95
CA ASP A 172 -15.97 -9.17 -2.66
C ASP A 172 -14.54 -9.70 -2.51
N ASP A 173 -13.96 -10.42 -3.49
CA ASP A 173 -12.63 -11.05 -3.39
C ASP A 173 -11.62 -10.52 -4.43
N ALA A 174 -11.75 -9.25 -4.86
CA ALA A 174 -10.82 -8.65 -5.80
C ALA A 174 -9.37 -8.73 -5.23
N PRO A 175 -8.42 -9.33 -5.97
CA PRO A 175 -7.03 -9.38 -5.49
C PRO A 175 -6.49 -7.96 -5.31
N ILE A 176 -5.91 -7.71 -4.15
CA ILE A 176 -5.25 -6.44 -3.83
C ILE A 176 -3.86 -6.46 -4.50
N ASN A 177 -3.69 -5.64 -5.54
CA ASN A 177 -2.41 -5.46 -6.21
C ASN A 177 -1.71 -4.22 -5.64
N GLY A 178 -0.75 -4.41 -4.73
CA GLY A 178 -0.03 -3.28 -4.18
C GLY A 178 0.51 -3.49 -2.77
N VAL A 179 0.56 -2.39 -2.01
CA VAL A 179 1.10 -2.32 -0.65
C VAL A 179 -0.04 -2.31 0.36
N SER A 180 0.08 -3.15 1.41
CA SER A 180 -0.77 -3.11 2.59
C SER A 180 0.06 -3.40 3.83
N ILE A 181 0.05 -2.48 4.80
CA ILE A 181 0.83 -2.54 6.04
C ILE A 181 -0.14 -2.34 7.21
N ASN A 182 -0.09 -3.23 8.20
CA ASN A 182 -0.95 -3.13 9.38
C ASN A 182 -0.30 -2.36 10.53
N SER A 183 1.00 -2.53 10.71
CA SER A 183 1.78 -1.78 11.71
C SER A 183 3.23 -1.63 11.29
N ILE A 184 3.88 -0.58 11.78
CA ILE A 184 5.32 -0.36 11.68
C ILE A 184 5.82 -0.08 13.10
N THR A 185 6.85 -0.79 13.52
CA THR A 185 7.52 -0.61 14.81
C THR A 185 8.98 -0.29 14.57
N LEU A 186 9.44 0.86 15.04
CA LEU A 186 10.84 1.26 14.99
C LEU A 186 11.54 0.68 16.22
N SER A 187 12.71 0.10 16.05
CA SER A 187 13.54 -0.34 17.16
C SER A 187 14.47 0.82 17.55
N SER A 188 14.38 1.29 18.80
CA SER A 188 15.39 2.17 19.38
C SER A 188 16.73 1.42 19.48
N GLN A 189 17.82 2.11 19.25
CA GLN A 189 19.16 1.62 19.60
C GLN A 189 19.30 1.45 21.10
#